data_827bf033d98a6948b045cebf93e828e8
#
_entry.id   827bf033d98a6948b045cebf93e828e8
#
_cell.length_a   1.000
_cell.length_b   1.000
_cell.length_c   1.000
_cell.angle_alpha   90.00
_cell.angle_beta   90.00
_cell.angle_gamma   90.00
#
_symmetry.space_group_name_H-M   'P 1'
#
loop_
_entity.id
_entity.type
_entity.pdbx_description
1 polymer ?
#
loop_
_entity_poly.entity_id
_entity_poly.type
_entity_poly.pdbx_seq_one_letter_code
_entity_poly.pdbx_strand_id
1 'polypeptide(L)'
;IAILPGASESVRNRDVHYRYRPDSDFYYLTGFPEPDAVAVLIPGRQQAEYILFCRPLDKTKVMWDGDMAGQEGAIENYGADDSFPIGDLDEILPRMLEEKSRIFYAMGCNQELDMHLSEWITRIKQNSRSGLQSPLEIIELDHYLHDMRLYKSRAEISLMRKAANISVEAHKTVMRACKPGVMEYQLEAHFHHQCMMQGAREQAYPSIVGGGNNACVLHYIDNREVLHDGDLLLIDAGCELDHYASDITRTFPVNGKFTEPQAQLYQIVLDAQLAAIEKVKPGNHWNEPHEAAVRVITRGLIKLGLIKGTLANAMRKESYRRFYMHRTGHWLGMDVHDVGDYKIDGQWRELEPGMVLTVEPGIYIPKGSRGVPKKYWGIGIRIEDDVVVTKDGYDVLSKKMPKQIKDIEALMSA
;
A
#
# COMPACT_ATOMS: atom_id res chain seq x y z
N ILE A 1 27.86 -6.86 -8.05
CA ILE A 1 27.57 -5.58 -7.39
C ILE A 1 26.09 -5.27 -7.51
N ALA A 2 25.44 -4.83 -6.42
CA ALA A 2 24.10 -4.27 -6.45
C ALA A 2 24.13 -2.77 -6.14
N ILE A 3 23.26 -2.00 -6.80
CA ILE A 3 23.18 -0.55 -6.66
C ILE A 3 21.72 -0.20 -6.42
N LEU A 4 21.43 0.48 -5.30
CA LEU A 4 20.09 0.95 -4.94
C LEU A 4 20.12 2.45 -4.72
N PRO A 5 19.41 3.24 -5.54
CA PRO A 5 19.17 4.64 -5.24
C PRO A 5 18.07 4.80 -4.19
N GLY A 6 18.26 5.74 -3.28
CA GLY A 6 17.18 6.29 -2.46
C GLY A 6 16.39 7.34 -3.23
N ALA A 7 15.31 7.81 -2.61
CA ALA A 7 14.51 8.90 -3.16
C ALA A 7 15.16 10.28 -2.90
N SER A 8 14.81 11.25 -3.74
CA SER A 8 15.10 12.66 -3.50
C SER A 8 13.90 13.38 -2.89
N GLU A 9 14.11 14.56 -2.32
CA GLU A 9 13.02 15.40 -1.80
C GLU A 9 12.11 15.90 -2.92
N SER A 10 10.80 15.81 -2.72
CA SER A 10 9.80 16.30 -3.68
C SER A 10 9.38 17.73 -3.37
N VAL A 11 9.47 18.62 -4.34
CA VAL A 11 9.03 20.01 -4.20
C VAL A 11 7.51 20.09 -4.18
N ARG A 12 6.95 20.73 -3.15
CA ARG A 12 5.53 21.08 -3.08
C ARG A 12 5.24 22.38 -3.84
N ASN A 13 6.00 23.41 -3.53
CA ASN A 13 5.97 24.68 -4.23
C ASN A 13 7.27 25.45 -3.96
N ARG A 14 7.88 26.05 -5.00
CA ARG A 14 9.11 26.85 -4.93
C ARG A 14 10.20 26.18 -4.09
N ASP A 15 10.45 26.68 -2.89
CA ASP A 15 11.44 26.23 -1.91
C ASP A 15 10.86 25.40 -0.75
N VAL A 16 9.54 25.08 -0.79
CA VAL A 16 8.88 24.25 0.20
C VAL A 16 8.75 22.84 -0.34
N HIS A 17 9.24 21.86 0.42
CA HIS A 17 9.15 20.44 0.07
C HIS A 17 7.97 19.77 0.75
N TYR A 18 7.50 18.65 0.16
CA TYR A 18 6.70 17.69 0.89
C TYR A 18 7.55 17.05 1.96
N ARG A 19 6.92 16.50 2.99
CA ARG A 19 7.64 15.67 3.94
C ARG A 19 8.31 14.52 3.21
N TYR A 20 9.60 14.32 3.47
CA TYR A 20 10.37 13.26 2.85
C TYR A 20 9.89 11.88 3.31
N ARG A 21 9.75 10.95 2.38
CA ARG A 21 9.57 9.53 2.59
C ARG A 21 10.61 8.80 1.76
N PRO A 22 11.45 7.94 2.36
CA PRO A 22 12.42 7.16 1.61
C PRO A 22 11.73 6.22 0.62
N ASP A 23 12.45 5.85 -0.42
CA ASP A 23 12.07 4.73 -1.28
C ASP A 23 11.95 3.45 -0.45
N SER A 24 10.91 2.65 -0.70
CA SER A 24 10.61 1.49 0.12
C SER A 24 11.66 0.38 0.01
N ASP A 25 12.19 0.10 -1.19
CA ASP A 25 13.22 -0.91 -1.38
C ASP A 25 14.54 -0.49 -0.77
N PHE A 26 14.91 0.78 -0.96
CA PHE A 26 16.09 1.36 -0.34
C PHE A 26 16.03 1.28 1.19
N TYR A 27 14.92 1.73 1.77
CA TYR A 27 14.73 1.70 3.22
C TYR A 27 14.64 0.29 3.78
N TYR A 28 14.01 -0.65 3.06
CA TYR A 28 13.93 -2.06 3.46
C TYR A 28 15.30 -2.70 3.67
N LEU A 29 16.27 -2.39 2.81
CA LEU A 29 17.62 -2.94 2.93
C LEU A 29 18.54 -2.15 3.87
N THR A 30 18.39 -0.83 3.93
CA THR A 30 19.36 0.03 4.60
C THR A 30 18.89 0.58 5.94
N GLY A 31 17.59 0.75 6.12
CA GLY A 31 17.01 1.52 7.22
C GLY A 31 17.41 3.00 7.21
N PHE A 32 18.08 3.50 6.15
CA PHE A 32 18.59 4.87 6.07
C PHE A 32 17.46 5.83 5.65
N PRO A 33 17.11 6.83 6.49
CA PRO A 33 15.90 7.63 6.28
C PRO A 33 16.15 8.96 5.56
N GLU A 34 17.37 9.26 5.11
CA GLU A 34 17.70 10.56 4.52
C GLU A 34 17.65 10.51 2.98
N PRO A 35 17.30 11.65 2.33
CA PRO A 35 17.24 11.74 0.88
C PRO A 35 18.62 11.77 0.21
N ASP A 36 18.61 11.60 -1.12
CA ASP A 36 19.79 11.68 -1.98
C ASP A 36 20.91 10.73 -1.54
N ALA A 37 20.57 9.46 -1.35
CA ALA A 37 21.52 8.43 -0.99
C ALA A 37 21.55 7.31 -2.05
N VAL A 38 22.67 6.60 -2.14
CA VAL A 38 22.85 5.40 -2.97
C VAL A 38 23.55 4.34 -2.15
N ALA A 39 22.91 3.18 -2.01
CA ALA A 39 23.51 2.01 -1.38
C ALA A 39 24.17 1.11 -2.43
N VAL A 40 25.37 0.63 -2.12
CA VAL A 40 26.14 -0.26 -2.98
C VAL A 40 26.54 -1.50 -2.20
N LEU A 41 26.15 -2.67 -2.71
CA LEU A 41 26.47 -3.96 -2.10
C LEU A 41 27.44 -4.74 -2.98
N ILE A 42 28.59 -5.14 -2.42
CA ILE A 42 29.63 -5.90 -3.12
C ILE A 42 30.05 -7.08 -2.23
N PRO A 43 29.27 -8.17 -2.20
CA PRO A 43 29.59 -9.33 -1.38
C PRO A 43 30.98 -9.89 -1.66
N GLY A 44 31.74 -10.20 -0.60
CA GLY A 44 33.10 -10.72 -0.68
C GLY A 44 34.20 -9.66 -0.89
N ARG A 45 33.87 -8.38 -0.97
CA ARG A 45 34.88 -7.31 -1.04
C ARG A 45 35.53 -7.10 0.31
N GLN A 46 36.85 -7.20 0.39
CA GLN A 46 37.59 -7.15 1.67
C GLN A 46 37.55 -5.80 2.38
N GLN A 47 37.44 -4.69 1.62
CA GLN A 47 37.47 -3.36 2.19
C GLN A 47 36.11 -2.98 2.82
N ALA A 48 35.01 -3.26 2.11
CA ALA A 48 33.64 -2.97 2.52
C ALA A 48 32.67 -3.74 1.61
N GLU A 49 31.70 -4.44 2.19
CA GLU A 49 30.66 -5.14 1.42
C GLU A 49 29.41 -4.26 1.24
N TYR A 50 29.09 -3.44 2.24
CA TYR A 50 28.01 -2.46 2.21
C TYR A 50 28.58 -1.03 2.28
N ILE A 51 28.35 -0.27 1.24
CA ILE A 51 28.81 1.11 1.08
C ILE A 51 27.61 2.01 0.90
N LEU A 52 27.58 3.13 1.63
CA LEU A 52 26.52 4.11 1.53
C LEU A 52 27.07 5.46 1.06
N PHE A 53 26.61 5.92 -0.11
CA PHE A 53 26.80 7.29 -0.54
C PHE A 53 25.64 8.12 0.00
N CYS A 54 25.92 9.17 0.77
CA CYS A 54 24.91 10.02 1.37
C CYS A 54 25.35 11.48 1.42
N ARG A 55 24.44 12.35 1.83
CA ARG A 55 24.76 13.78 2.03
C ARG A 55 25.88 13.93 3.06
N PRO A 56 26.90 14.78 2.80
CA PRO A 56 27.90 15.08 3.81
C PRO A 56 27.30 15.88 4.97
N LEU A 57 27.85 15.72 6.17
CA LEU A 57 27.46 16.52 7.33
C LEU A 57 27.80 17.99 7.08
N ASP A 58 26.78 18.82 6.95
CA ASP A 58 26.88 20.27 6.78
C ASP A 58 26.31 20.98 8.02
N LYS A 59 27.21 21.56 8.84
CA LYS A 59 26.82 22.27 10.05
C LYS A 59 25.86 23.44 9.83
N THR A 60 25.90 24.05 8.65
CA THR A 60 24.96 25.12 8.29
C THR A 60 23.58 24.55 8.03
N LYS A 61 23.48 23.45 7.26
CA LYS A 61 22.21 22.75 7.03
C LYS A 61 21.61 22.16 8.30
N VAL A 62 22.43 21.58 9.18
CA VAL A 62 21.96 21.09 10.50
C VAL A 62 21.23 22.19 11.29
N MET A 63 21.68 23.45 11.18
CA MET A 63 21.02 24.57 11.85
C MET A 63 19.64 24.91 11.26
N TRP A 64 19.39 24.58 9.99
CA TRP A 64 18.13 24.84 9.28
C TRP A 64 17.19 23.64 9.27
N ASP A 65 17.73 22.45 9.02
CA ASP A 65 16.96 21.26 8.65
C ASP A 65 16.95 20.19 9.76
N GLY A 66 17.82 20.35 10.79
CA GLY A 66 17.97 19.38 11.87
C GLY A 66 19.14 18.42 11.65
N ASP A 67 19.17 17.35 12.45
CA ASP A 67 20.27 16.39 12.46
C ASP A 67 20.43 15.67 11.10
N MET A 68 21.68 15.45 10.71
CA MET A 68 22.08 14.71 9.52
C MET A 68 23.10 13.64 9.92
N ALA A 69 22.97 12.44 9.37
CA ALA A 69 23.87 11.33 9.66
C ALA A 69 25.31 11.61 9.17
N GLY A 70 25.45 12.13 7.96
CA GLY A 70 26.75 12.22 7.30
C GLY A 70 27.42 10.85 7.17
N GLN A 71 28.70 10.81 6.81
CA GLN A 71 29.42 9.56 6.59
C GLN A 71 29.67 8.78 7.89
N GLU A 72 29.99 9.46 8.97
CA GLU A 72 30.21 8.82 10.28
C GLU A 72 28.91 8.18 10.79
N GLY A 73 27.79 8.91 10.75
CA GLY A 73 26.49 8.39 11.16
C GLY A 73 25.98 7.26 10.27
N ALA A 74 26.30 7.25 8.97
CA ALA A 74 25.99 6.15 8.06
C ALA A 74 26.65 4.84 8.51
N ILE A 75 27.89 4.92 9.00
CA ILE A 75 28.62 3.76 9.51
C ILE A 75 28.11 3.37 10.92
N GLU A 76 28.04 4.33 11.84
CA GLU A 76 27.76 4.04 13.25
C GLU A 76 26.31 3.63 13.52
N ASN A 77 25.34 4.26 12.79
CA ASN A 77 23.92 4.10 13.09
C ASN A 77 23.17 3.22 12.08
N TYR A 78 23.72 3.09 10.84
CA TYR A 78 23.03 2.36 9.74
C TYR A 78 23.85 1.18 9.20
N GLY A 79 24.98 0.87 9.84
CA GLY A 79 25.74 -0.34 9.61
C GLY A 79 26.46 -0.41 8.27
N ALA A 80 26.70 0.73 7.61
CA ALA A 80 27.58 0.75 6.45
C ALA A 80 29.02 0.39 6.85
N ASP A 81 29.69 -0.44 6.05
CA ASP A 81 31.11 -0.73 6.25
C ASP A 81 31.99 0.44 5.87
N ASP A 82 31.53 1.25 4.89
CA ASP A 82 32.19 2.47 4.44
C ASP A 82 31.13 3.47 3.91
N SER A 83 31.46 4.75 3.91
CA SER A 83 30.55 5.80 3.43
C SER A 83 31.28 6.94 2.75
N PHE A 84 30.69 7.45 1.68
CA PHE A 84 31.23 8.57 0.88
C PHE A 84 30.18 9.66 0.70
N PRO A 85 30.62 10.91 0.49
CA PRO A 85 29.73 11.97 0.03
C PRO A 85 29.03 11.60 -1.29
N ILE A 86 27.73 11.86 -1.40
CA ILE A 86 26.97 11.57 -2.62
C ILE A 86 27.56 12.29 -3.85
N GLY A 87 28.17 13.47 -3.67
CA GLY A 87 28.83 14.19 -4.74
C GLY A 87 30.06 13.49 -5.34
N ASP A 88 30.60 12.51 -4.65
CA ASP A 88 31.77 11.74 -5.11
C ASP A 88 31.37 10.45 -5.86
N LEU A 89 30.06 10.22 -6.05
CA LEU A 89 29.50 9.02 -6.68
C LEU A 89 30.11 8.78 -8.08
N ASP A 90 30.19 9.81 -8.91
CA ASP A 90 30.73 9.75 -10.28
C ASP A 90 32.23 9.42 -10.37
N GLU A 91 32.95 9.69 -9.30
CA GLU A 91 34.37 9.39 -9.24
C GLU A 91 34.65 7.99 -8.68
N ILE A 92 33.86 7.58 -7.66
CA ILE A 92 34.16 6.39 -6.86
C ILE A 92 33.47 5.15 -7.44
N LEU A 93 32.17 5.22 -7.76
CA LEU A 93 31.37 4.06 -8.17
C LEU A 93 31.86 3.42 -9.49
N PRO A 94 32.30 4.17 -10.54
CA PRO A 94 32.88 3.54 -11.73
C PRO A 94 34.02 2.59 -11.45
N ARG A 95 34.91 2.91 -10.50
CA ARG A 95 36.02 2.05 -10.09
C ARG A 95 35.56 0.76 -9.40
N MET A 96 34.40 0.78 -8.75
CA MET A 96 33.79 -0.41 -8.13
C MET A 96 33.11 -1.30 -9.16
N LEU A 97 32.75 -0.76 -10.34
CA LEU A 97 32.18 -1.53 -11.46
C LEU A 97 33.24 -2.28 -12.26
N GLU A 98 34.50 -1.83 -12.21
CA GLU A 98 35.59 -2.49 -12.91
C GLU A 98 35.69 -3.96 -12.47
N GLU A 99 35.90 -4.86 -13.43
CA GLU A 99 36.04 -6.32 -13.21
C GLU A 99 34.81 -7.01 -12.61
N LYS A 100 33.67 -6.32 -12.50
CA LYS A 100 32.40 -6.96 -12.13
C LYS A 100 31.74 -7.56 -13.37
N SER A 101 31.30 -8.80 -13.27
CA SER A 101 30.58 -9.46 -14.37
C SER A 101 29.12 -8.98 -14.47
N ARG A 102 28.52 -8.63 -13.34
CA ARG A 102 27.08 -8.33 -13.23
C ARG A 102 26.81 -7.13 -12.35
N ILE A 103 25.83 -6.34 -12.79
CA ILE A 103 25.19 -5.27 -11.98
C ILE A 103 23.77 -5.70 -11.69
N PHE A 104 23.38 -5.69 -10.42
CA PHE A 104 21.99 -5.82 -9.98
C PHE A 104 21.47 -4.40 -9.76
N TYR A 105 20.50 -3.99 -10.58
CA TYR A 105 19.98 -2.62 -10.58
C TYR A 105 18.59 -2.61 -11.20
N ALA A 106 17.65 -1.85 -10.64
CA ALA A 106 16.32 -1.65 -11.18
C ALA A 106 16.34 -0.56 -12.25
N MET A 107 16.46 -0.96 -13.53
CA MET A 107 16.49 -0.01 -14.65
C MET A 107 15.16 0.75 -14.77
N GLY A 108 15.22 2.05 -14.84
CA GLY A 108 14.05 2.94 -14.97
C GLY A 108 13.54 3.50 -13.66
N CYS A 109 14.04 3.07 -12.51
CA CYS A 109 13.66 3.60 -11.21
C CYS A 109 14.22 5.03 -10.96
N ASN A 110 15.39 5.32 -11.50
CA ASN A 110 16.05 6.62 -11.38
C ASN A 110 16.74 7.01 -12.72
N GLN A 111 16.10 7.91 -13.47
CA GLN A 111 16.58 8.30 -14.80
C GLN A 111 17.99 8.92 -14.81
N GLU A 112 18.35 9.67 -13.79
CA GLU A 112 19.67 10.28 -13.66
C GLU A 112 20.74 9.22 -13.48
N LEU A 113 20.50 8.28 -12.58
CA LEU A 113 21.41 7.17 -12.32
C LEU A 113 21.49 6.19 -13.50
N ASP A 114 20.40 5.98 -14.26
CA ASP A 114 20.39 5.22 -15.51
C ASP A 114 21.38 5.81 -16.53
N MET A 115 21.36 7.12 -16.69
CA MET A 115 22.29 7.84 -17.59
C MET A 115 23.73 7.70 -17.11
N HIS A 116 23.99 7.97 -15.82
CA HIS A 116 25.32 7.84 -15.22
C HIS A 116 25.87 6.42 -15.38
N LEU A 117 25.05 5.38 -15.11
CA LEU A 117 25.45 4.00 -15.27
C LEU A 117 25.87 3.66 -16.70
N SER A 118 25.10 4.16 -17.68
CA SER A 118 25.45 4.01 -19.10
C SER A 118 26.78 4.70 -19.47
N GLU A 119 27.01 5.91 -18.95
CA GLU A 119 28.24 6.66 -19.14
C GLU A 119 29.45 5.98 -18.49
N TRP A 120 29.31 5.50 -17.26
CA TRP A 120 30.37 4.78 -16.55
C TRP A 120 30.76 3.49 -17.27
N ILE A 121 29.79 2.67 -17.69
CA ILE A 121 30.05 1.47 -18.49
C ILE A 121 30.75 1.82 -19.79
N THR A 122 30.36 2.88 -20.48
CA THR A 122 31.00 3.33 -21.71
C THR A 122 32.45 3.76 -21.47
N ARG A 123 32.72 4.50 -20.39
CA ARG A 123 34.06 4.95 -19.99
C ARG A 123 34.98 3.75 -19.68
N ILE A 124 34.48 2.74 -18.97
CA ILE A 124 35.24 1.50 -18.68
C ILE A 124 35.57 0.77 -19.99
N LYS A 125 34.58 0.63 -20.92
CA LYS A 125 34.79 -0.02 -22.22
C LYS A 125 35.84 0.68 -23.09
N GLN A 126 35.91 2.02 -23.06
CA GLN A 126 36.94 2.79 -23.78
C GLN A 126 38.35 2.51 -23.29
N ASN A 127 38.51 2.11 -22.03
CA ASN A 127 39.77 1.75 -21.40
C ASN A 127 40.11 0.24 -21.48
N SER A 128 39.36 -0.53 -22.26
CA SER A 128 39.55 -2.00 -22.38
C SER A 128 40.94 -2.44 -22.85
N ARG A 129 41.66 -1.55 -23.59
CA ARG A 129 43.06 -1.81 -23.99
C ARG A 129 44.05 -1.88 -22.82
N SER A 130 43.71 -1.28 -21.67
CA SER A 130 44.49 -1.41 -20.43
C SER A 130 44.21 -2.69 -19.65
N GLY A 131 43.34 -3.56 -20.17
CA GLY A 131 42.93 -4.82 -19.52
C GLY A 131 41.68 -4.72 -18.64
N LEU A 132 41.11 -3.52 -18.48
CA LEU A 132 39.87 -3.33 -17.70
C LEU A 132 38.68 -4.02 -18.37
N GLN A 133 37.86 -4.69 -17.58
CA GLN A 133 36.63 -5.34 -18.04
C GLN A 133 35.43 -4.60 -17.47
N SER A 134 34.48 -4.26 -18.36
CA SER A 134 33.20 -3.71 -17.93
C SER A 134 32.21 -4.82 -17.56
N PRO A 135 31.21 -4.52 -16.75
CA PRO A 135 30.08 -5.41 -16.53
C PRO A 135 29.44 -5.86 -17.86
N LEU A 136 29.06 -7.13 -17.91
CA LEU A 136 28.48 -7.77 -19.09
C LEU A 136 26.96 -7.84 -19.05
N GLU A 137 26.39 -7.89 -17.84
CA GLU A 137 24.96 -8.10 -17.61
C GLU A 137 24.44 -7.07 -16.60
N ILE A 138 23.25 -6.55 -16.86
CA ILE A 138 22.44 -5.83 -15.87
C ILE A 138 21.26 -6.75 -15.55
N ILE A 139 21.07 -7.03 -14.27
CA ILE A 139 20.04 -7.93 -13.75
C ILE A 139 19.07 -7.10 -12.96
N GLU A 140 17.76 -7.29 -13.22
CA GLU A 140 16.68 -6.59 -12.52
C GLU A 140 16.71 -6.91 -11.03
N LEU A 141 16.96 -5.89 -10.20
CA LEU A 141 17.09 -6.06 -8.76
C LEU A 141 15.73 -6.21 -8.08
N ASP A 142 14.72 -5.53 -8.59
CA ASP A 142 13.36 -5.54 -8.04
C ASP A 142 12.79 -6.95 -7.94
N HIS A 143 13.09 -7.81 -8.91
CA HIS A 143 12.63 -9.20 -8.87
C HIS A 143 13.03 -9.91 -7.56
N TYR A 144 14.22 -9.64 -7.04
CA TYR A 144 14.70 -10.25 -5.80
C TYR A 144 14.13 -9.53 -4.56
N LEU A 145 14.14 -8.20 -4.56
CA LEU A 145 13.68 -7.41 -3.43
C LEU A 145 12.18 -7.55 -3.22
N HIS A 146 11.40 -7.52 -4.28
CA HIS A 146 9.95 -7.66 -4.21
C HIS A 146 9.53 -9.04 -3.71
N ASP A 147 10.27 -10.10 -4.07
CA ASP A 147 10.01 -11.43 -3.52
C ASP A 147 10.39 -11.50 -2.02
N MET A 148 11.49 -10.84 -1.60
CA MET A 148 11.86 -10.74 -0.18
C MET A 148 10.80 -9.95 0.61
N ARG A 149 10.34 -8.80 0.10
CA ARG A 149 9.32 -7.94 0.73
C ARG A 149 7.94 -8.61 0.81
N LEU A 150 7.63 -9.50 -0.12
CA LEU A 150 6.36 -10.23 -0.14
C LEU A 150 6.15 -11.08 1.13
N TYR A 151 7.22 -11.70 1.64
CA TYR A 151 7.19 -12.56 2.83
C TYR A 151 7.59 -11.77 4.09
N LYS A 152 6.59 -11.24 4.79
CA LYS A 152 6.80 -10.44 6.00
C LYS A 152 7.31 -11.29 7.16
N SER A 153 8.38 -10.84 7.79
CA SER A 153 8.88 -11.39 9.04
C SER A 153 7.90 -11.18 10.20
N ARG A 154 8.15 -11.81 11.33
CA ARG A 154 7.34 -11.61 12.55
C ARG A 154 7.38 -10.15 13.05
N ALA A 155 8.51 -9.47 12.89
CA ALA A 155 8.66 -8.08 13.29
C ALA A 155 7.80 -7.16 12.43
N GLU A 156 7.84 -7.34 11.10
CA GLU A 156 7.02 -6.59 10.14
C GLU A 156 5.52 -6.82 10.39
N ILE A 157 5.07 -8.08 10.54
CA ILE A 157 3.67 -8.40 10.87
C ILE A 157 3.24 -7.75 12.19
N SER A 158 4.13 -7.69 13.20
CA SER A 158 3.85 -7.01 14.46
C SER A 158 3.67 -5.51 14.28
N LEU A 159 4.47 -4.88 13.43
CA LEU A 159 4.38 -3.46 13.10
C LEU A 159 3.11 -3.16 12.30
N MET A 160 2.82 -3.92 11.26
CA MET A 160 1.58 -3.81 10.48
C MET A 160 0.33 -3.98 11.36
N ARG A 161 0.37 -4.89 12.33
CA ARG A 161 -0.71 -5.04 13.31
C ARG A 161 -0.88 -3.82 14.21
N LYS A 162 0.21 -3.13 14.57
CA LYS A 162 0.13 -1.86 15.31
C LYS A 162 -0.50 -0.78 14.42
N ALA A 163 -0.06 -0.63 13.18
CA ALA A 163 -0.65 0.29 12.21
C ALA A 163 -2.16 0.03 12.02
N ALA A 164 -2.55 -1.23 11.78
CA ALA A 164 -3.96 -1.61 11.68
C ALA A 164 -4.77 -1.30 12.95
N ASN A 165 -4.22 -1.53 14.16
CA ASN A 165 -4.91 -1.17 15.41
C ASN A 165 -5.08 0.36 15.57
N ILE A 166 -4.11 1.18 15.17
CA ILE A 166 -4.21 2.64 15.17
C ILE A 166 -5.35 3.07 14.23
N SER A 167 -5.36 2.55 13.00
CA SER A 167 -6.42 2.82 12.02
C SER A 167 -7.80 2.36 12.51
N VAL A 168 -7.90 1.22 13.18
CA VAL A 168 -9.14 0.74 13.81
C VAL A 168 -9.69 1.75 14.82
N GLU A 169 -8.85 2.29 15.70
CA GLU A 169 -9.31 3.29 16.69
C GLU A 169 -9.67 4.62 16.02
N ALA A 170 -8.96 5.00 14.94
CA ALA A 170 -9.30 6.17 14.15
C ALA A 170 -10.67 6.02 13.45
N HIS A 171 -10.94 4.89 12.82
CA HIS A 171 -12.25 4.58 12.24
C HIS A 171 -13.39 4.61 13.27
N LYS A 172 -13.18 4.04 14.46
CA LYS A 172 -14.18 4.10 15.55
C LYS A 172 -14.45 5.54 16.00
N THR A 173 -13.40 6.39 16.03
CA THR A 173 -13.53 7.81 16.35
C THR A 173 -14.38 8.53 15.28
N VAL A 174 -14.13 8.25 14.00
CA VAL A 174 -14.90 8.76 12.88
C VAL A 174 -16.37 8.33 12.97
N MET A 175 -16.64 7.04 13.25
CA MET A 175 -18.01 6.53 13.40
C MET A 175 -18.80 7.27 14.50
N ARG A 176 -18.17 7.54 15.66
CA ARG A 176 -18.79 8.31 16.76
C ARG A 176 -19.02 9.78 16.40
N ALA A 177 -18.15 10.38 15.58
CA ALA A 177 -18.27 11.77 15.15
C ALA A 177 -19.26 11.97 13.99
N CYS A 178 -19.57 10.91 13.25
CA CYS A 178 -20.43 10.96 12.08
C CYS A 178 -21.88 11.25 12.43
N LYS A 179 -22.44 12.29 11.80
CA LYS A 179 -23.85 12.69 11.92
C LYS A 179 -24.27 13.57 10.74
N PRO A 180 -25.57 13.70 10.45
CA PRO A 180 -26.04 14.62 9.41
C PRO A 180 -25.55 16.05 9.64
N GLY A 181 -25.16 16.74 8.55
CA GLY A 181 -24.64 18.09 8.56
C GLY A 181 -23.13 18.24 8.75
N VAL A 182 -22.41 17.15 9.08
CA VAL A 182 -20.93 17.14 9.11
C VAL A 182 -20.40 17.07 7.68
N MET A 183 -19.27 17.70 7.42
CA MET A 183 -18.56 17.62 6.13
C MET A 183 -17.64 16.39 6.07
N GLU A 184 -17.46 15.82 4.89
CA GLU A 184 -16.57 14.66 4.67
C GLU A 184 -15.15 14.93 5.19
N TYR A 185 -14.55 16.10 4.86
CA TYR A 185 -13.19 16.47 5.34
C TYR A 185 -13.10 16.62 6.87
N GLN A 186 -14.19 16.90 7.57
CA GLN A 186 -14.15 16.97 9.03
C GLN A 186 -13.97 15.60 9.64
N LEU A 187 -14.55 14.56 9.01
CA LEU A 187 -14.34 13.17 9.43
C LEU A 187 -12.94 12.67 9.05
N GLU A 188 -12.41 13.08 7.90
CA GLU A 188 -11.01 12.88 7.53
C GLU A 188 -10.07 13.49 8.59
N ALA A 189 -10.33 14.71 9.03
CA ALA A 189 -9.55 15.36 10.09
C ALA A 189 -9.60 14.59 11.42
N HIS A 190 -10.74 14.00 11.79
CA HIS A 190 -10.85 13.13 12.96
C HIS A 190 -9.98 11.88 12.83
N PHE A 191 -9.96 11.26 11.64
CA PHE A 191 -9.13 10.09 11.36
C PHE A 191 -7.64 10.43 11.49
N HIS A 192 -7.18 11.47 10.80
CA HIS A 192 -5.78 11.91 10.83
C HIS A 192 -5.33 12.28 12.24
N HIS A 193 -6.14 13.07 12.94
CA HIS A 193 -5.84 13.46 14.34
C HIS A 193 -5.61 12.23 15.21
N GLN A 194 -6.51 11.23 15.13
CA GLN A 194 -6.41 10.03 15.95
C GLN A 194 -5.16 9.18 15.62
N CYS A 195 -4.79 9.10 14.34
CA CYS A 195 -3.56 8.43 13.90
C CYS A 195 -2.32 9.13 14.44
N MET A 196 -2.24 10.45 14.27
CA MET A 196 -1.11 11.27 14.73
C MET A 196 -0.92 11.22 16.25
N MET A 197 -2.01 11.22 17.02
CA MET A 197 -1.96 11.10 18.49
C MET A 197 -1.41 9.76 18.96
N GLN A 198 -1.38 8.74 18.10
CA GLN A 198 -0.81 7.43 18.39
C GLN A 198 0.54 7.17 17.71
N GLY A 199 1.15 8.22 17.12
CA GLY A 199 2.49 8.16 16.53
C GLY A 199 2.53 7.87 15.04
N ALA A 200 1.42 7.49 14.41
CA ALA A 200 1.33 7.36 12.94
C ALA A 200 1.13 8.77 12.35
N ARG A 201 2.24 9.38 11.94
CA ARG A 201 2.28 10.78 11.51
C ARG A 201 1.84 10.98 10.06
N GLU A 202 1.86 9.91 9.27
CA GLU A 202 1.50 9.92 7.85
C GLU A 202 0.34 8.97 7.58
N GLN A 203 -0.40 9.27 6.51
CA GLN A 203 -1.37 8.37 5.95
C GLN A 203 -0.71 7.48 4.90
N ALA A 204 -1.13 6.23 4.79
CA ALA A 204 -0.61 5.31 3.78
C ALA A 204 -1.02 5.74 2.36
N TYR A 205 -2.16 6.41 2.25
CA TYR A 205 -2.74 6.96 1.01
C TYR A 205 -3.72 8.09 1.33
N PRO A 206 -4.10 8.94 0.34
CA PRO A 206 -5.14 9.93 0.54
C PRO A 206 -6.46 9.28 0.96
N SER A 207 -7.00 9.67 2.11
CA SER A 207 -8.24 9.09 2.65
C SER A 207 -9.42 9.32 1.70
N ILE A 208 -10.23 8.28 1.50
CA ILE A 208 -11.49 8.33 0.76
C ILE A 208 -12.62 8.45 1.78
N VAL A 209 -13.37 9.55 1.75
CA VAL A 209 -14.49 9.81 2.67
C VAL A 209 -15.70 10.23 1.86
N GLY A 210 -16.46 9.25 1.35
CA GLY A 210 -17.55 9.47 0.41
C GLY A 210 -18.93 9.23 1.01
N GLY A 211 -19.75 10.31 1.13
CA GLY A 211 -21.16 10.24 1.54
C GLY A 211 -22.10 9.97 0.37
N GLY A 212 -23.16 9.17 0.58
CA GLY A 212 -24.22 8.92 -0.40
C GLY A 212 -23.68 8.47 -1.76
N ASN A 213 -23.92 9.27 -2.81
CA ASN A 213 -23.48 8.92 -4.18
C ASN A 213 -21.95 8.95 -4.35
N ASN A 214 -21.23 9.73 -3.54
CA ASN A 214 -19.75 9.78 -3.60
C ASN A 214 -19.12 8.43 -3.20
N ALA A 215 -19.78 7.65 -2.37
CA ALA A 215 -19.40 6.28 -2.04
C ALA A 215 -19.36 5.33 -3.26
N CYS A 216 -19.95 5.73 -4.40
CA CYS A 216 -19.88 4.97 -5.65
C CYS A 216 -18.68 5.36 -6.54
N VAL A 217 -17.85 6.33 -6.13
CA VAL A 217 -16.61 6.72 -6.80
C VAL A 217 -15.45 6.06 -6.06
N LEU A 218 -14.77 5.12 -6.70
CA LEU A 218 -13.83 4.20 -6.03
C LEU A 218 -12.68 4.91 -5.30
N HIS A 219 -12.10 5.94 -5.91
CA HIS A 219 -11.02 6.76 -5.35
C HIS A 219 -11.49 8.21 -5.18
N TYR A 220 -12.56 8.42 -4.40
CA TYR A 220 -13.08 9.74 -4.09
C TYR A 220 -12.27 10.39 -2.96
N ILE A 221 -11.42 11.33 -3.29
CA ILE A 221 -10.50 12.02 -2.35
C ILE A 221 -10.80 13.51 -2.18
N ASP A 222 -11.82 14.03 -2.85
CA ASP A 222 -12.21 15.45 -2.71
C ASP A 222 -12.73 15.78 -1.30
N ASN A 223 -13.45 14.85 -0.69
CA ASN A 223 -13.94 14.87 0.70
C ASN A 223 -14.60 16.20 1.12
N ARG A 224 -15.39 16.85 0.24
CA ARG A 224 -15.84 18.23 0.43
C ARG A 224 -17.34 18.42 0.56
N GLU A 225 -18.12 17.33 0.49
CA GLU A 225 -19.57 17.42 0.52
C GLU A 225 -20.11 17.29 1.95
N VAL A 226 -21.35 17.79 2.14
CA VAL A 226 -22.11 17.66 3.40
C VAL A 226 -22.74 16.26 3.47
N LEU A 227 -22.65 15.61 4.61
CA LEU A 227 -23.32 14.35 4.87
C LEU A 227 -24.81 14.56 5.20
N HIS A 228 -25.67 13.82 4.52
CA HIS A 228 -27.11 13.95 4.67
C HIS A 228 -27.74 12.80 5.48
N ASP A 229 -28.85 13.08 6.12
CA ASP A 229 -29.65 12.06 6.79
C ASP A 229 -30.13 11.00 5.79
N GLY A 230 -29.99 9.73 6.17
CA GLY A 230 -30.35 8.57 5.32
C GLY A 230 -29.28 8.13 4.32
N ASP A 231 -28.16 8.86 4.18
CA ASP A 231 -27.03 8.41 3.36
C ASP A 231 -26.16 7.38 4.11
N LEU A 232 -25.41 6.58 3.34
CA LEU A 232 -24.25 5.84 3.84
C LEU A 232 -23.01 6.70 3.68
N LEU A 233 -22.06 6.56 4.60
CA LEU A 233 -20.69 7.01 4.46
C LEU A 233 -19.79 5.81 4.23
N LEU A 234 -19.00 5.82 3.16
CA LEU A 234 -17.88 4.93 2.94
C LEU A 234 -16.62 5.69 3.31
N ILE A 235 -15.86 5.18 4.27
CA ILE A 235 -14.51 5.65 4.57
C ILE A 235 -13.51 4.53 4.32
N ASP A 236 -12.51 4.83 3.49
CA ASP A 236 -11.38 3.99 3.16
C ASP A 236 -10.13 4.80 3.49
N ALA A 237 -9.47 4.40 4.58
CA ALA A 237 -8.36 5.13 5.16
C ALA A 237 -7.48 4.22 6.01
N GLY A 238 -6.18 4.40 5.87
CA GLY A 238 -5.17 3.70 6.63
C GLY A 238 -3.98 4.61 6.95
N CYS A 239 -3.36 4.38 8.11
CA CYS A 239 -2.15 5.09 8.47
C CYS A 239 -0.90 4.31 8.06
N GLU A 240 0.20 5.05 7.88
CA GLU A 240 1.55 4.50 7.79
C GLU A 240 2.24 4.63 9.17
N LEU A 241 2.79 3.53 9.67
CA LEU A 241 3.59 3.50 10.89
C LEU A 241 4.96 2.89 10.59
N ASP A 242 6.03 3.67 10.82
CA ASP A 242 7.41 3.25 10.53
C ASP A 242 7.55 2.62 9.12
N HIS A 243 6.98 3.31 8.12
CA HIS A 243 6.93 2.93 6.70
C HIS A 243 6.09 1.68 6.36
N TYR A 244 5.27 1.17 7.27
CA TYR A 244 4.33 0.09 6.98
C TYR A 244 2.89 0.59 6.96
N ALA A 245 2.19 0.28 5.88
CA ALA A 245 0.80 0.68 5.65
C ALA A 245 -0.19 -0.20 6.42
N SER A 246 -1.35 0.37 6.70
CA SER A 246 -2.60 -0.34 6.95
C SER A 246 -3.66 0.14 5.96
N ASP A 247 -4.64 -0.69 5.67
CA ASP A 247 -5.68 -0.41 4.69
C ASP A 247 -7.04 -0.95 5.16
N ILE A 248 -7.96 -0.05 5.49
CA ILE A 248 -9.24 -0.44 6.08
C ILE A 248 -10.36 0.38 5.48
N THR A 249 -11.34 -0.30 4.89
CA THR A 249 -12.60 0.34 4.50
C THR A 249 -13.76 -0.09 5.39
N ARG A 250 -14.57 0.87 5.79
CA ARG A 250 -15.89 0.64 6.41
C ARG A 250 -16.95 1.51 5.78
N THR A 251 -18.15 0.94 5.67
CA THR A 251 -19.35 1.66 5.25
C THR A 251 -20.40 1.61 6.35
N PHE A 252 -20.98 2.75 6.71
CA PHE A 252 -21.95 2.87 7.79
C PHE A 252 -22.94 4.01 7.55
N PRO A 253 -24.16 3.97 8.15
CA PRO A 253 -25.16 5.02 7.94
C PRO A 253 -24.80 6.31 8.66
N VAL A 254 -24.94 7.45 7.97
CA VAL A 254 -24.63 8.79 8.51
C VAL A 254 -25.43 9.07 9.80
N ASN A 255 -26.68 8.60 9.90
CA ASN A 255 -27.56 8.77 11.07
C ASN A 255 -27.52 7.60 12.08
N GLY A 256 -26.58 6.66 11.91
CA GLY A 256 -26.42 5.52 12.82
C GLY A 256 -27.39 4.36 12.62
N LYS A 257 -28.27 4.38 11.60
CA LYS A 257 -29.25 3.33 11.31
C LYS A 257 -29.32 2.96 9.85
N PHE A 258 -29.08 1.68 9.54
CA PHE A 258 -29.25 1.17 8.19
C PHE A 258 -30.73 1.11 7.79
N THR A 259 -31.06 1.62 6.61
CA THR A 259 -32.34 1.32 5.97
C THR A 259 -32.35 -0.10 5.45
N GLU A 260 -33.55 -0.68 5.22
CA GLU A 260 -33.65 -2.05 4.70
C GLU A 260 -32.89 -2.29 3.40
N PRO A 261 -32.96 -1.42 2.35
CA PRO A 261 -32.17 -1.59 1.12
C PRO A 261 -30.65 -1.55 1.37
N GLN A 262 -30.19 -0.66 2.26
CA GLN A 262 -28.79 -0.55 2.65
C GLN A 262 -28.32 -1.81 3.37
N ALA A 263 -29.08 -2.29 4.36
CA ALA A 263 -28.78 -3.49 5.12
C ALA A 263 -28.72 -4.75 4.21
N GLN A 264 -29.63 -4.85 3.22
CA GLN A 264 -29.65 -5.95 2.26
C GLN A 264 -28.37 -6.00 1.42
N LEU A 265 -27.91 -4.86 0.89
CA LEU A 265 -26.67 -4.77 0.09
C LEU A 265 -25.43 -4.95 0.98
N TYR A 266 -25.43 -4.33 2.16
CA TYR A 266 -24.35 -4.43 3.14
C TYR A 266 -24.08 -5.89 3.53
N GLN A 267 -25.15 -6.64 3.83
CA GLN A 267 -25.02 -8.05 4.21
C GLN A 267 -24.43 -8.90 3.08
N ILE A 268 -24.75 -8.60 1.81
CA ILE A 268 -24.16 -9.31 0.65
C ILE A 268 -22.65 -9.04 0.59
N VAL A 269 -22.21 -7.79 0.80
CA VAL A 269 -20.79 -7.42 0.79
C VAL A 269 -20.07 -8.07 1.98
N LEU A 270 -20.66 -8.05 3.16
CA LEU A 270 -20.10 -8.69 4.35
C LEU A 270 -19.95 -10.20 4.17
N ASP A 271 -20.98 -10.87 3.65
CA ASP A 271 -20.93 -12.31 3.38
C ASP A 271 -19.85 -12.62 2.31
N ALA A 272 -19.67 -11.76 1.34
CA ALA A 272 -18.63 -11.89 0.31
C ALA A 272 -17.24 -11.72 0.91
N GLN A 273 -17.05 -10.74 1.77
CA GLN A 273 -15.79 -10.48 2.45
C GLN A 273 -15.39 -11.65 3.35
N LEU A 274 -16.32 -12.16 4.14
CA LEU A 274 -16.07 -13.33 4.98
C LEU A 274 -15.74 -14.59 4.16
N ALA A 275 -16.47 -14.82 3.05
CA ALA A 275 -16.19 -15.95 2.16
C ALA A 275 -14.84 -15.83 1.45
N ALA A 276 -14.38 -14.60 1.15
CA ALA A 276 -13.07 -14.35 0.58
C ALA A 276 -11.96 -14.58 1.60
N ILE A 277 -12.10 -14.07 2.82
CA ILE A 277 -11.13 -14.27 3.92
C ILE A 277 -10.91 -15.76 4.20
N GLU A 278 -11.95 -16.59 4.18
CA GLU A 278 -11.84 -18.06 4.36
C GLU A 278 -10.99 -18.74 3.28
N LYS A 279 -10.75 -18.06 2.17
CA LYS A 279 -9.86 -18.53 1.09
C LYS A 279 -8.41 -18.06 1.24
N VAL A 280 -8.11 -17.14 2.15
CA VAL A 280 -6.76 -16.67 2.44
C VAL A 280 -6.06 -17.69 3.33
N LYS A 281 -5.47 -18.71 2.72
CA LYS A 281 -4.75 -19.78 3.44
C LYS A 281 -3.69 -20.42 2.54
N PRO A 282 -2.66 -21.06 3.13
CA PRO A 282 -1.62 -21.74 2.37
C PRO A 282 -2.19 -22.77 1.41
N GLY A 283 -1.63 -22.86 0.22
CA GLY A 283 -2.02 -23.80 -0.84
C GLY A 283 -3.19 -23.33 -1.71
N ASN A 284 -3.89 -22.29 -1.34
CA ASN A 284 -4.85 -21.62 -2.22
C ASN A 284 -4.11 -20.60 -3.12
N HIS A 285 -4.68 -20.32 -4.29
CA HIS A 285 -4.11 -19.33 -5.20
C HIS A 285 -4.69 -17.94 -4.96
N TRP A 286 -3.92 -16.91 -5.28
CA TRP A 286 -4.28 -15.49 -5.21
C TRP A 286 -5.70 -15.16 -5.70
N ASN A 287 -6.16 -15.84 -6.75
CA ASN A 287 -7.48 -15.54 -7.33
C ASN A 287 -8.67 -16.14 -6.57
N GLU A 288 -8.46 -17.12 -5.71
CA GLU A 288 -9.57 -17.83 -5.03
C GLU A 288 -10.40 -16.95 -4.08
N PRO A 289 -9.81 -16.02 -3.29
CA PRO A 289 -10.57 -15.03 -2.53
C PRO A 289 -11.50 -14.20 -3.42
N HIS A 290 -11.00 -13.73 -4.57
CA HIS A 290 -11.80 -12.96 -5.52
C HIS A 290 -12.97 -13.79 -6.11
N GLU A 291 -12.73 -15.02 -6.51
CA GLU A 291 -13.77 -15.90 -7.05
C GLU A 291 -14.85 -16.20 -6.03
N ALA A 292 -14.46 -16.37 -4.75
CA ALA A 292 -15.40 -16.56 -3.65
C ALA A 292 -16.29 -15.31 -3.44
N ALA A 293 -15.69 -14.12 -3.38
CA ALA A 293 -16.41 -12.85 -3.26
C ALA A 293 -17.38 -12.63 -4.42
N VAL A 294 -16.91 -12.76 -5.67
CA VAL A 294 -17.72 -12.60 -6.89
C VAL A 294 -18.92 -13.54 -6.90
N ARG A 295 -18.74 -14.79 -6.48
CA ARG A 295 -19.82 -15.79 -6.42
C ARG A 295 -20.89 -15.38 -5.43
N VAL A 296 -20.54 -14.90 -4.23
CA VAL A 296 -21.47 -14.45 -3.19
C VAL A 296 -22.22 -13.20 -3.65
N ILE A 297 -21.49 -12.18 -4.15
CA ILE A 297 -22.08 -10.95 -4.67
C ILE A 297 -23.08 -11.25 -5.80
N THR A 298 -22.65 -12.06 -6.79
CA THR A 298 -23.53 -12.39 -7.93
C THR A 298 -24.81 -13.07 -7.48
N ARG A 299 -24.72 -14.02 -6.54
CA ARG A 299 -25.89 -14.72 -5.97
C ARG A 299 -26.82 -13.76 -5.25
N GLY A 300 -26.24 -12.85 -4.43
CA GLY A 300 -27.00 -11.85 -3.69
C GLY A 300 -27.74 -10.87 -4.62
N LEU A 301 -27.05 -10.37 -5.65
CA LEU A 301 -27.63 -9.46 -6.65
C LEU A 301 -28.75 -10.13 -7.48
N ILE A 302 -28.62 -11.44 -7.79
CA ILE A 302 -29.71 -12.21 -8.43
C ILE A 302 -30.90 -12.30 -7.48
N LYS A 303 -30.69 -12.62 -6.20
CA LYS A 303 -31.76 -12.71 -5.19
C LYS A 303 -32.53 -11.39 -5.02
N LEU A 304 -31.83 -10.25 -5.14
CA LEU A 304 -32.46 -8.93 -5.12
C LEU A 304 -33.07 -8.51 -6.47
N GLY A 305 -32.96 -9.33 -7.52
CA GLY A 305 -33.48 -9.02 -8.87
C GLY A 305 -32.65 -7.97 -9.64
N LEU A 306 -31.46 -7.62 -9.16
CA LEU A 306 -30.56 -6.65 -9.80
C LEU A 306 -29.78 -7.26 -10.97
N ILE A 307 -29.53 -8.57 -10.92
CA ILE A 307 -29.01 -9.36 -12.03
C ILE A 307 -30.06 -10.42 -12.42
N LYS A 308 -30.28 -10.60 -13.72
CA LYS A 308 -31.24 -11.58 -14.25
C LYS A 308 -30.52 -12.87 -14.66
N GLY A 309 -31.23 -14.01 -14.53
CA GLY A 309 -30.78 -15.33 -15.00
C GLY A 309 -30.18 -16.19 -13.90
N THR A 310 -29.49 -17.25 -14.29
CA THR A 310 -28.85 -18.20 -13.37
C THR A 310 -27.48 -17.73 -12.92
N LEU A 311 -27.02 -18.17 -11.78
CA LEU A 311 -25.68 -17.87 -11.27
C LEU A 311 -24.59 -18.25 -12.28
N ALA A 312 -24.66 -19.45 -12.85
CA ALA A 312 -23.67 -19.91 -13.84
C ALA A 312 -23.60 -19.00 -15.06
N ASN A 313 -24.74 -18.54 -15.57
CA ASN A 313 -24.78 -17.63 -16.70
C ASN A 313 -24.29 -16.22 -16.36
N ALA A 314 -24.65 -15.70 -15.16
CA ALA A 314 -24.21 -14.39 -14.70
C ALA A 314 -22.70 -14.36 -14.43
N MET A 315 -22.13 -15.44 -13.87
CA MET A 315 -20.68 -15.61 -13.68
C MET A 315 -19.94 -15.66 -15.03
N ARG A 316 -20.40 -16.51 -15.97
CA ARG A 316 -19.79 -16.61 -17.30
C ARG A 316 -19.81 -15.30 -18.10
N LYS A 317 -20.88 -14.51 -17.96
CA LYS A 317 -21.05 -13.19 -18.61
C LYS A 317 -20.46 -12.04 -17.79
N GLU A 318 -19.89 -12.32 -16.65
CA GLU A 318 -19.39 -11.33 -15.70
C GLU A 318 -20.40 -10.20 -15.40
N SER A 319 -21.70 -10.54 -15.32
CA SER A 319 -22.78 -9.55 -15.13
C SER A 319 -22.67 -8.76 -13.82
N TYR A 320 -21.93 -9.27 -12.86
CA TYR A 320 -21.61 -8.61 -11.59
C TYR A 320 -20.74 -7.36 -11.78
N ARG A 321 -19.90 -7.28 -12.82
CA ARG A 321 -18.98 -6.15 -13.06
C ARG A 321 -19.67 -4.80 -13.16
N ARG A 322 -20.95 -4.80 -13.46
CA ARG A 322 -21.77 -3.58 -13.42
C ARG A 322 -21.86 -2.97 -12.01
N PHE A 323 -21.73 -3.79 -10.97
CA PHE A 323 -21.90 -3.41 -9.58
C PHE A 323 -20.62 -3.60 -8.74
N TYR A 324 -19.74 -4.48 -9.19
CA TYR A 324 -18.47 -4.80 -8.56
C TYR A 324 -17.40 -4.99 -9.65
N MET A 325 -16.62 -3.95 -9.91
CA MET A 325 -15.76 -3.84 -11.08
C MET A 325 -14.27 -3.99 -10.78
N HIS A 326 -13.85 -3.96 -9.51
CA HIS A 326 -12.44 -4.07 -9.10
C HIS A 326 -12.09 -5.48 -8.57
N ARG A 327 -10.83 -5.72 -8.28
CA ARG A 327 -10.36 -6.94 -7.64
C ARG A 327 -10.71 -6.92 -6.15
N THR A 328 -10.61 -8.08 -5.50
CA THR A 328 -10.95 -8.23 -4.06
C THR A 328 -9.78 -7.89 -3.15
N GLY A 329 -8.62 -7.54 -3.67
CA GLY A 329 -7.47 -7.19 -2.83
C GLY A 329 -6.19 -6.98 -3.63
N HIS A 330 -5.16 -6.59 -2.91
CA HIS A 330 -3.78 -6.40 -3.34
C HIS A 330 -2.81 -6.78 -2.21
N TRP A 331 -1.51 -6.94 -2.53
CA TRP A 331 -0.49 -7.08 -1.49
C TRP A 331 -0.43 -5.80 -0.65
N LEU A 332 -0.10 -5.95 0.62
CA LEU A 332 0.05 -4.86 1.58
C LEU A 332 1.36 -5.01 2.34
N GLY A 333 2.07 -3.91 2.54
CA GLY A 333 3.35 -3.90 3.26
C GLY A 333 3.89 -2.50 3.50
N MET A 334 5.11 -2.24 3.04
CA MET A 334 5.68 -0.89 3.09
C MET A 334 4.95 0.06 2.15
N ASP A 335 4.44 -0.45 1.03
CA ASP A 335 3.54 0.28 0.17
C ASP A 335 2.10 -0.21 0.38
N VAL A 336 1.11 0.69 0.21
CA VAL A 336 -0.30 0.30 0.31
C VAL A 336 -0.64 -0.73 -0.78
N HIS A 337 -0.24 -0.49 -2.02
CA HIS A 337 -0.21 -1.46 -3.10
C HIS A 337 1.20 -2.04 -3.16
N ASP A 338 1.46 -3.00 -2.27
CA ASP A 338 2.81 -3.53 -2.08
C ASP A 338 3.27 -4.40 -3.27
N VAL A 339 4.56 -4.53 -3.36
CA VAL A 339 5.26 -5.26 -4.42
C VAL A 339 5.11 -6.78 -4.28
N GLY A 340 5.38 -7.49 -5.35
CA GLY A 340 5.32 -8.96 -5.44
C GLY A 340 4.46 -9.43 -6.60
N ASP A 341 4.92 -10.49 -7.27
CA ASP A 341 4.23 -11.04 -8.42
C ASP A 341 2.91 -11.71 -8.03
N TYR A 342 1.83 -11.32 -8.70
CA TYR A 342 0.52 -11.97 -8.58
C TYR A 342 0.44 -13.28 -9.37
N LYS A 343 1.33 -13.47 -10.34
CA LYS A 343 1.43 -14.66 -11.18
C LYS A 343 2.89 -15.06 -11.37
N ILE A 344 3.15 -16.37 -11.37
CA ILE A 344 4.42 -16.96 -11.73
C ILE A 344 4.16 -17.89 -12.93
N ASP A 345 4.92 -17.76 -13.99
CA ASP A 345 4.76 -18.54 -15.23
C ASP A 345 3.33 -18.57 -15.77
N GLY A 346 2.62 -17.44 -15.65
CA GLY A 346 1.24 -17.29 -16.10
C GLY A 346 0.18 -17.90 -15.17
N GLN A 347 0.56 -18.59 -14.13
CA GLN A 347 -0.34 -19.15 -13.10
C GLN A 347 -0.48 -18.18 -11.93
N TRP A 348 -1.66 -18.12 -11.30
CA TRP A 348 -1.86 -17.34 -10.09
C TRP A 348 -0.96 -17.87 -8.97
N ARG A 349 -0.23 -16.95 -8.31
CA ARG A 349 0.68 -17.28 -7.22
C ARG A 349 -0.05 -17.99 -6.09
N GLU A 350 0.54 -19.03 -5.55
CA GLU A 350 0.07 -19.70 -4.35
C GLU A 350 0.27 -18.79 -3.13
N LEU A 351 -0.69 -18.80 -2.22
CA LEU A 351 -0.62 -18.07 -0.96
C LEU A 351 0.24 -18.86 0.03
N GLU A 352 1.20 -18.17 0.64
CA GLU A 352 2.16 -18.75 1.56
C GLU A 352 2.23 -17.96 2.87
N PRO A 353 2.63 -18.61 4.01
CA PRO A 353 2.74 -17.93 5.29
C PRO A 353 3.69 -16.72 5.24
N GLY A 354 3.27 -15.61 5.81
CA GLY A 354 4.00 -14.34 5.81
C GLY A 354 3.52 -13.34 4.75
N MET A 355 2.78 -13.78 3.73
CA MET A 355 2.12 -12.87 2.79
C MET A 355 1.01 -12.10 3.49
N VAL A 356 0.91 -10.79 3.19
CA VAL A 356 -0.15 -9.91 3.70
C VAL A 356 -0.88 -9.28 2.54
N LEU A 357 -2.21 -9.29 2.59
CA LEU A 357 -3.09 -8.78 1.53
C LEU A 357 -4.34 -8.14 2.10
N THR A 358 -4.97 -7.24 1.31
CA THR A 358 -6.31 -6.73 1.62
C THR A 358 -7.40 -7.69 1.14
N VAL A 359 -8.56 -7.64 1.79
CA VAL A 359 -9.79 -8.32 1.33
C VAL A 359 -10.94 -7.33 1.39
N GLU A 360 -11.31 -6.77 0.22
CA GLU A 360 -12.09 -5.55 0.06
C GLU A 360 -13.24 -5.63 -0.97
N PRO A 361 -14.11 -6.63 -0.95
CA PRO A 361 -15.23 -6.65 -1.90
C PRO A 361 -16.17 -5.45 -1.70
N GLY A 362 -16.85 -5.05 -2.79
CA GLY A 362 -17.79 -3.94 -2.76
C GLY A 362 -18.97 -4.08 -3.72
N ILE A 363 -20.01 -3.27 -3.51
CA ILE A 363 -21.15 -3.08 -4.41
C ILE A 363 -21.40 -1.58 -4.55
N TYR A 364 -21.48 -1.10 -5.80
CA TYR A 364 -21.65 0.30 -6.13
C TYR A 364 -22.82 0.51 -7.07
N ILE A 365 -23.81 1.31 -6.65
CA ILE A 365 -25.04 1.58 -7.42
C ILE A 365 -25.22 3.10 -7.53
N PRO A 366 -24.56 3.77 -8.47
CA PRO A 366 -24.68 5.22 -8.64
C PRO A 366 -26.13 5.66 -8.91
N LYS A 367 -26.44 6.89 -8.54
CA LYS A 367 -27.72 7.53 -8.85
C LYS A 367 -28.01 7.51 -10.35
N GLY A 368 -29.20 7.10 -10.75
CA GLY A 368 -29.56 7.00 -12.16
C GLY A 368 -29.22 5.65 -12.82
N SER A 369 -28.77 4.64 -12.07
CA SER A 369 -28.46 3.29 -12.60
C SER A 369 -29.67 2.68 -13.31
N ARG A 370 -29.55 2.47 -14.63
CA ARG A 370 -30.64 1.98 -15.49
C ARG A 370 -31.11 0.59 -15.05
N GLY A 371 -32.44 0.38 -14.95
CA GLY A 371 -33.02 -0.92 -14.60
C GLY A 371 -32.78 -1.37 -13.17
N VAL A 372 -32.30 -0.46 -12.31
CA VAL A 372 -32.16 -0.67 -10.86
C VAL A 372 -33.25 0.13 -10.15
N PRO A 373 -34.00 -0.45 -9.19
CA PRO A 373 -34.97 0.29 -8.38
C PRO A 373 -34.32 1.47 -7.64
N LYS A 374 -35.01 2.62 -7.61
CA LYS A 374 -34.50 3.87 -7.00
C LYS A 374 -34.06 3.71 -5.55
N LYS A 375 -34.68 2.80 -4.79
CA LYS A 375 -34.34 2.51 -3.39
C LYS A 375 -32.88 2.04 -3.17
N TYR A 376 -32.18 1.61 -4.22
CA TYR A 376 -30.78 1.19 -4.19
C TYR A 376 -29.82 2.26 -4.76
N TRP A 377 -30.34 3.37 -5.31
CA TRP A 377 -29.49 4.38 -5.92
C TRP A 377 -28.68 5.17 -4.91
N GLY A 378 -27.44 5.51 -5.23
CA GLY A 378 -26.53 6.24 -4.36
C GLY A 378 -25.99 5.38 -3.20
N ILE A 379 -26.01 4.05 -3.34
CA ILE A 379 -25.46 3.13 -2.36
C ILE A 379 -24.14 2.58 -2.89
N GLY A 380 -23.04 2.98 -2.27
CA GLY A 380 -21.71 2.38 -2.41
C GLY A 380 -21.30 1.73 -1.09
N ILE A 381 -20.86 0.49 -1.14
CA ILE A 381 -20.44 -0.28 0.04
C ILE A 381 -19.15 -1.02 -0.29
N ARG A 382 -18.11 -0.82 0.52
CA ARG A 382 -16.88 -1.62 0.58
C ARG A 382 -16.64 -1.99 2.04
N ILE A 383 -16.19 -3.22 2.27
CA ILE A 383 -15.76 -3.71 3.58
C ILE A 383 -14.42 -4.38 3.39
N GLU A 384 -13.41 -3.88 4.06
CA GLU A 384 -12.02 -4.26 3.87
C GLU A 384 -11.32 -4.52 5.18
N ASP A 385 -10.49 -5.54 5.18
CA ASP A 385 -9.58 -5.89 6.26
C ASP A 385 -8.21 -6.28 5.73
N ASP A 386 -7.16 -5.97 6.49
CA ASP A 386 -5.80 -6.46 6.31
C ASP A 386 -5.70 -7.90 6.81
N VAL A 387 -5.22 -8.82 5.99
CA VAL A 387 -5.17 -10.25 6.29
C VAL A 387 -3.77 -10.82 6.04
N VAL A 388 -3.19 -11.45 7.05
CA VAL A 388 -1.93 -12.19 6.92
C VAL A 388 -2.19 -13.68 6.76
N VAL A 389 -1.49 -14.31 5.81
CA VAL A 389 -1.46 -15.76 5.64
C VAL A 389 -0.62 -16.37 6.76
N THR A 390 -1.18 -17.30 7.51
CA THR A 390 -0.51 -18.04 8.59
C THR A 390 -0.21 -19.48 8.17
N LYS A 391 0.53 -20.24 8.99
CA LYS A 391 0.84 -21.64 8.69
C LYS A 391 -0.42 -22.50 8.54
N ASP A 392 -1.46 -22.20 9.31
CA ASP A 392 -2.68 -23.03 9.42
C ASP A 392 -3.92 -22.34 8.82
N GLY A 393 -3.77 -21.19 8.18
CA GLY A 393 -4.88 -20.42 7.63
C GLY A 393 -4.58 -18.94 7.49
N TYR A 394 -5.31 -18.10 8.22
CA TYR A 394 -5.15 -16.63 8.18
C TYR A 394 -5.30 -16.01 9.57
N ASP A 395 -4.83 -14.75 9.71
CA ASP A 395 -5.20 -13.88 10.83
C ASP A 395 -5.52 -12.48 10.28
N VAL A 396 -6.64 -11.90 10.74
CA VAL A 396 -7.08 -10.56 10.35
C VAL A 396 -6.43 -9.55 11.28
N LEU A 397 -5.57 -8.68 10.74
CA LEU A 397 -4.85 -7.67 11.51
C LEU A 397 -5.80 -6.63 12.10
N SER A 398 -6.84 -6.26 11.35
CA SER A 398 -7.89 -5.28 11.67
C SER A 398 -9.12 -5.88 12.38
N LYS A 399 -9.06 -7.10 12.92
CA LYS A 399 -10.19 -7.85 13.49
C LYS A 399 -10.97 -7.13 14.60
N LYS A 400 -10.40 -6.12 15.24
CA LYS A 400 -11.08 -5.32 16.27
C LYS A 400 -12.03 -4.26 15.68
N MET A 401 -12.04 -4.10 14.36
CA MET A 401 -12.92 -3.15 13.68
C MET A 401 -14.31 -3.77 13.49
N PRO A 402 -15.38 -3.17 14.02
CA PRO A 402 -16.73 -3.71 13.85
C PRO A 402 -17.13 -3.73 12.37
N LYS A 403 -17.80 -4.82 11.97
CA LYS A 403 -18.34 -4.98 10.61
C LYS A 403 -19.73 -5.63 10.58
N GLN A 404 -20.26 -6.11 11.71
CA GLN A 404 -21.65 -6.54 11.79
C GLN A 404 -22.55 -5.31 11.93
N ILE A 405 -23.70 -5.30 11.24
CA ILE A 405 -24.66 -4.18 11.29
C ILE A 405 -24.97 -3.78 12.73
N LYS A 406 -25.31 -4.76 13.60
CA LYS A 406 -25.64 -4.51 15.00
C LYS A 406 -24.51 -3.84 15.80
N ASP A 407 -23.26 -4.21 15.51
CA ASP A 407 -22.09 -3.70 16.24
C ASP A 407 -21.75 -2.28 15.78
N ILE A 408 -21.94 -1.98 14.48
CA ILE A 408 -21.80 -0.65 13.91
C ILE A 408 -22.85 0.28 14.51
N GLU A 409 -24.14 -0.10 14.47
CA GLU A 409 -25.24 0.70 15.02
C GLU A 409 -25.08 0.95 16.53
N ALA A 410 -24.60 -0.06 17.28
CA ALA A 410 -24.31 0.06 18.70
C ALA A 410 -23.17 1.06 18.97
N LEU A 411 -22.06 1.00 18.19
CA LEU A 411 -20.94 1.92 18.32
C LEU A 411 -21.33 3.37 18.02
N MET A 412 -22.19 3.58 17.03
CA MET A 412 -22.64 4.92 16.64
C MET A 412 -23.71 5.51 17.59
N SER A 413 -24.33 4.68 18.41
CA SER A 413 -25.33 5.10 19.40
C SER A 413 -24.72 5.41 20.77
N ALA A 414 -23.45 5.08 21.00
CA ALA A 414 -22.69 5.29 22.23
C ALA A 414 -22.05 6.67 22.26
#